data_164e8c6435a3e69f5ae08daf9558ad80
#
_entry.id   164e8c6435a3e69f5ae08daf9558ad80
#
_cell.length_a   1.000
_cell.length_b   1.000
_cell.length_c   1.000
_cell.angle_alpha   90.00
_cell.angle_beta   90.00
_cell.angle_gamma   90.00
#
_symmetry.space_group_name_H-M   'P 1'
#
loop_
_entity.id
_entity.type
_entity.pdbx_description
1 polymer ?
#
loop_
_entity_poly.entity_id
_entity_poly.type
_entity_poly.pdbx_seq_one_letter_code
_entity_poly.pdbx_strand_id
1 'polypeptide(L)'
;MVNEHTPKGMKHFVLLYDLVPDYLERRAAHRDEHLRLAWAAAERGELVLGGALSPADTALLVFKGDSPAIAEAFARKDPYVVHGLVRSHRVREWTTVAGDLATTPIRPTPT
;
A
#
# COMPACT_ATOMS: atom_id res chain seq x y z
N MET A 1 -19.24 1.53 -22.52
CA MET A 1 -17.94 0.90 -22.82
C MET A 1 -17.24 0.46 -21.54
N VAL A 2 -16.68 -0.70 -21.57
CA VAL A 2 -16.02 -1.26 -20.42
C VAL A 2 -14.63 -0.62 -20.25
N ASN A 3 -14.29 -0.28 -19.03
CA ASN A 3 -12.95 0.18 -18.70
C ASN A 3 -12.04 -1.04 -18.56
N GLU A 4 -11.19 -1.27 -19.55
CA GLU A 4 -10.32 -2.45 -19.60
C GLU A 4 -9.14 -2.35 -18.63
N HIS A 5 -8.80 -1.14 -18.15
CA HIS A 5 -7.66 -0.91 -17.28
C HIS A 5 -7.99 -1.10 -15.81
N THR A 6 -9.27 -1.04 -15.45
CA THR A 6 -9.72 -1.20 -14.07
C THR A 6 -10.82 -2.26 -14.03
N PRO A 7 -10.48 -3.51 -13.69
CA PRO A 7 -11.50 -4.55 -13.56
C PRO A 7 -12.59 -4.14 -12.59
N LYS A 8 -13.81 -4.56 -12.88
CA LYS A 8 -14.96 -4.26 -12.05
C LYS A 8 -14.73 -4.76 -10.63
N GLY A 9 -15.00 -3.89 -9.64
CA GLY A 9 -14.84 -4.21 -8.23
C GLY A 9 -13.47 -3.89 -7.66
N MET A 10 -12.50 -3.58 -8.51
CA MET A 10 -11.15 -3.25 -8.02
C MET A 10 -11.11 -1.83 -7.46
N LYS A 11 -10.48 -1.70 -6.29
CA LYS A 11 -10.34 -0.46 -5.55
C LYS A 11 -8.91 -0.30 -5.10
N HIS A 12 -8.57 0.90 -4.65
CA HIS A 12 -7.31 1.14 -3.97
C HIS A 12 -7.51 1.12 -2.46
N PHE A 13 -6.54 0.57 -1.77
CA PHE A 13 -6.49 0.56 -0.31
C PHE A 13 -5.13 1.04 0.12
N VAL A 14 -5.09 1.91 1.12
CA VAL A 14 -3.83 2.41 1.69
C VAL A 14 -3.61 1.70 3.01
N LEU A 15 -2.48 1.04 3.12
CA LEU A 15 -1.98 0.51 4.38
C LEU A 15 -1.05 1.59 4.96
N LEU A 16 -1.44 2.13 6.11
CA LEU A 16 -0.68 3.18 6.79
C LEU A 16 0.05 2.58 7.98
N TYR A 17 1.35 2.83 8.04
CA TYR A 17 2.20 2.39 9.14
C TYR A 17 2.64 3.58 9.96
N ASP A 18 2.44 3.51 11.29
CA ASP A 18 3.09 4.40 12.22
C ASP A 18 4.41 3.75 12.64
N LEU A 19 5.53 4.41 12.36
CA LEU A 19 6.84 3.83 12.55
C LEU A 19 7.43 4.26 13.90
N VAL A 20 8.21 3.34 14.51
CA VAL A 20 8.93 3.66 15.75
C VAL A 20 10.05 4.67 15.48
N PRO A 21 10.48 5.45 16.50
CA PRO A 21 11.48 6.50 16.28
C PRO A 21 12.81 6.00 15.72
N ASP A 22 13.22 4.77 16.04
CA ASP A 22 14.46 4.17 15.56
C ASP A 22 14.27 3.23 14.36
N TYR A 23 13.20 3.44 13.60
CA TYR A 23 12.85 2.62 12.44
C TYR A 23 13.98 2.49 11.43
N LEU A 24 14.62 3.62 11.06
CA LEU A 24 15.67 3.60 10.03
C LEU A 24 16.87 2.75 10.43
N GLU A 25 17.19 2.74 11.73
CA GLU A 25 18.29 1.93 12.26
C GLU A 25 17.90 0.46 12.32
N ARG A 26 16.71 0.19 12.80
CA ARG A 26 16.25 -1.19 13.02
C ARG A 26 15.89 -1.92 11.75
N ARG A 27 15.48 -1.19 10.71
CA ARG A 27 14.99 -1.83 9.48
C ARG A 27 16.09 -2.59 8.74
N ALA A 28 17.35 -2.25 8.92
CA ALA A 28 18.44 -2.89 8.20
C ALA A 28 18.43 -4.41 8.40
N ALA A 29 18.10 -4.88 9.60
CA ALA A 29 18.06 -6.32 9.91
C ALA A 29 16.90 -7.05 9.20
N HIS A 30 15.85 -6.33 8.77
CA HIS A 30 14.63 -6.94 8.23
C HIS A 30 14.31 -6.46 6.83
N ARG A 31 15.15 -5.61 6.26
CA ARG A 31 14.82 -4.93 5.00
C ARG A 31 14.70 -5.87 3.81
N ASP A 32 15.66 -6.79 3.68
CA ASP A 32 15.64 -7.72 2.55
C ASP A 32 14.38 -8.59 2.54
N GLU A 33 14.00 -9.10 3.70
CA GLU A 33 12.80 -9.92 3.82
C GLU A 33 11.53 -9.12 3.53
N HIS A 34 11.46 -7.88 4.07
CA HIS A 34 10.36 -6.98 3.80
C HIS A 34 10.25 -6.69 2.30
N LEU A 35 11.36 -6.39 1.65
CA LEU A 35 11.36 -6.06 0.22
C LEU A 35 10.98 -7.27 -0.64
N ARG A 36 11.40 -8.49 -0.27
CA ARG A 36 10.97 -9.69 -0.99
C ARG A 36 9.45 -9.85 -0.92
N LEU A 37 8.88 -9.64 0.25
CA LEU A 37 7.44 -9.72 0.44
C LEU A 37 6.71 -8.65 -0.38
N ALA A 38 7.23 -7.41 -0.36
CA ALA A 38 6.63 -6.30 -1.09
C ALA A 38 6.68 -6.50 -2.60
N TRP A 39 7.84 -6.89 -3.13
CA TRP A 39 7.97 -7.11 -4.57
C TRP A 39 7.17 -8.31 -5.05
N ALA A 40 7.04 -9.36 -4.23
CA ALA A 40 6.17 -10.48 -4.57
C ALA A 40 4.71 -10.02 -4.69
N ALA A 41 4.26 -9.15 -3.80
CA ALA A 41 2.92 -8.58 -3.88
C ALA A 41 2.75 -7.70 -5.12
N ALA A 42 3.79 -6.94 -5.49
CA ALA A 42 3.77 -6.12 -6.70
C ALA A 42 3.68 -6.99 -7.95
N GLU A 43 4.42 -8.09 -7.99
CA GLU A 43 4.39 -9.02 -9.14
C GLU A 43 3.04 -9.69 -9.31
N ARG A 44 2.31 -9.91 -8.21
CA ARG A 44 0.95 -10.44 -8.28
C ARG A 44 -0.08 -9.38 -8.67
N GLY A 45 0.32 -8.12 -8.84
CA GLY A 45 -0.59 -7.04 -9.17
C GLY A 45 -1.37 -6.50 -7.97
N GLU A 46 -0.92 -6.81 -6.75
CA GLU A 46 -1.58 -6.37 -5.52
C GLU A 46 -1.01 -5.06 -4.98
N LEU A 47 0.31 -4.97 -4.89
CA LEU A 47 0.96 -3.75 -4.41
C LEU A 47 1.26 -2.83 -5.59
N VAL A 48 0.74 -1.59 -5.51
CA VAL A 48 0.95 -0.57 -6.54
C VAL A 48 2.22 0.23 -6.26
N LEU A 49 2.35 0.76 -5.05
CA LEU A 49 3.50 1.55 -4.59
C LEU A 49 3.63 1.39 -3.10
N GLY A 50 4.85 1.49 -2.59
CA GLY A 50 5.08 1.49 -1.15
C GLY A 50 6.38 2.16 -0.79
N GLY A 51 6.43 2.79 0.38
CA GLY A 51 7.62 3.43 0.88
C GLY A 51 7.37 4.27 2.12
N ALA A 52 8.44 4.64 2.79
CA ALA A 52 8.37 5.51 3.95
C ALA A 52 8.34 6.97 3.51
N LEU A 53 7.63 7.78 4.28
CA LEU A 53 7.65 9.22 4.10
C LEU A 53 8.97 9.80 4.65
N SER A 54 9.25 11.04 4.35
CA SER A 54 10.39 11.75 4.90
C SER A 54 9.87 12.96 5.67
N PRO A 55 10.09 13.05 6.98
CA PRO A 55 10.80 12.09 7.85
C PRO A 55 10.12 10.75 7.97
N ALA A 56 10.88 9.72 8.34
CA ALA A 56 10.40 8.34 8.33
C ALA A 56 9.64 7.99 9.62
N ASP A 57 8.53 8.67 9.85
CA ASP A 57 7.60 8.39 10.96
C ASP A 57 6.34 7.67 10.49
N THR A 58 6.12 7.62 9.18
CA THR A 58 4.95 7.01 8.55
C THR A 58 5.39 6.35 7.26
N ALA A 59 4.80 5.21 6.93
CA ALA A 59 4.95 4.59 5.63
C ALA A 59 3.58 4.36 5.00
N LEU A 60 3.53 4.42 3.68
CA LEU A 60 2.31 4.17 2.93
C LEU A 60 2.56 3.06 1.94
N LEU A 61 1.62 2.11 1.88
CA LEU A 61 1.62 1.06 0.87
C LEU A 61 0.25 1.05 0.22
N VAL A 62 0.22 1.19 -1.10
CA VAL A 62 -1.04 1.25 -1.84
C VAL A 62 -1.27 -0.09 -2.52
N PHE A 63 -2.41 -0.69 -2.22
CA PHE A 63 -2.82 -1.98 -2.79
C PHE A 63 -4.02 -1.80 -3.69
N LYS A 64 -4.16 -2.71 -4.64
CA LYS A 64 -5.32 -2.80 -5.51
C LYS A 64 -6.01 -4.14 -5.29
N GLY A 65 -7.31 -4.11 -5.05
CA GLY A 65 -8.10 -5.32 -4.81
C GLY A 65 -9.57 -4.98 -4.65
N ASP A 66 -10.37 -6.01 -4.37
CA ASP A 66 -11.81 -5.85 -4.18
C ASP A 66 -12.19 -5.63 -2.72
N SER A 67 -11.26 -5.83 -1.79
CA SER A 67 -11.50 -5.63 -0.36
C SER A 67 -10.19 -5.30 0.34
N PRO A 68 -10.24 -4.79 1.60
CA PRO A 68 -9.03 -4.48 2.35
C PRO A 68 -8.22 -5.72 2.78
N ALA A 69 -8.74 -6.91 2.57
CA ALA A 69 -8.12 -8.15 3.05
C ALA A 69 -6.69 -8.35 2.52
N ILE A 70 -6.41 -7.93 1.28
CA ILE A 70 -5.08 -8.04 0.68
C ILE A 70 -4.06 -7.23 1.48
N ALA A 71 -4.40 -5.99 1.81
CA ALA A 71 -3.50 -5.11 2.58
C ALA A 71 -3.33 -5.61 4.01
N GLU A 72 -4.41 -6.08 4.63
CA GLU A 72 -4.35 -6.63 5.98
C GLU A 72 -3.52 -7.90 6.05
N ALA A 73 -3.63 -8.76 5.05
CA ALA A 73 -2.83 -9.98 4.99
C ALA A 73 -1.34 -9.66 4.83
N PHE A 74 -1.02 -8.64 4.02
CA PHE A 74 0.36 -8.18 3.88
C PHE A 74 0.92 -7.73 5.23
N ALA A 75 0.18 -6.88 5.94
CA ALA A 75 0.62 -6.35 7.23
C ALA A 75 0.92 -7.46 8.23
N ARG A 76 0.09 -8.50 8.26
CA ARG A 76 0.31 -9.63 9.19
C ARG A 76 1.61 -10.39 8.94
N LYS A 77 2.09 -10.38 7.69
CA LYS A 77 3.30 -11.12 7.29
C LYS A 77 4.54 -10.24 7.24
N ASP A 78 4.36 -8.93 7.21
CA ASP A 78 5.48 -8.00 7.06
C ASP A 78 6.41 -8.08 8.25
N PRO A 79 7.70 -8.41 8.06
CA PRO A 79 8.65 -8.47 9.17
C PRO A 79 8.76 -7.14 9.92
N TYR A 80 8.51 -6.01 9.29
CA TYR A 80 8.49 -4.73 9.98
C TYR A 80 7.38 -4.67 11.03
N VAL A 81 6.23 -5.28 10.76
CA VAL A 81 5.15 -5.38 11.74
C VAL A 81 5.46 -6.44 12.79
N VAL A 82 5.88 -7.62 12.34
CA VAL A 82 6.16 -8.77 13.22
C VAL A 82 7.23 -8.42 14.27
N HIS A 83 8.25 -7.67 13.88
CA HIS A 83 9.36 -7.34 14.75
C HIS A 83 9.24 -5.97 15.44
N GLY A 84 8.08 -5.34 15.35
CA GLY A 84 7.78 -4.15 16.13
C GLY A 84 8.36 -2.84 15.64
N LEU A 85 8.78 -2.77 14.35
CA LEU A 85 9.20 -1.51 13.75
C LEU A 85 7.98 -0.64 13.41
N VAL A 86 6.84 -1.27 13.23
CA VAL A 86 5.55 -0.60 13.01
C VAL A 86 4.80 -0.60 14.34
N ARG A 87 4.56 0.58 14.90
CA ARG A 87 3.89 0.74 16.19
C ARG A 87 2.41 0.40 16.07
N SER A 88 1.80 0.85 14.98
CA SER A 88 0.40 0.58 14.68
C SER A 88 0.19 0.67 13.18
N HIS A 89 -0.87 0.04 12.71
CA HIS A 89 -1.21 0.13 11.29
C HIS A 89 -2.71 0.14 11.11
N ARG A 90 -3.15 0.68 9.98
CA ARG A 90 -4.56 0.66 9.59
C ARG A 90 -4.66 0.63 8.07
N VAL A 91 -5.78 0.09 7.60
CA VAL A 91 -6.09 0.03 6.16
C VAL A 91 -7.29 0.95 5.90
N ARG A 92 -7.17 1.80 4.90
CA ARG A 92 -8.23 2.69 4.48
C ARG A 92 -8.49 2.52 2.99
N GLU A 93 -9.75 2.47 2.62
CA GLU A 93 -10.08 2.54 1.19
C GLU A 93 -9.78 3.94 0.70
N TRP A 94 -9.17 4.02 -0.48
CA TRP A 94 -8.84 5.30 -1.11
C TRP A 94 -9.57 5.38 -2.44
N THR A 95 -10.57 6.23 -2.51
CA THR A 95 -11.32 6.47 -3.76
C THR A 95 -10.45 7.35 -4.65
N THR A 96 -9.78 6.72 -5.61
CA THR A 96 -8.85 7.43 -6.49
C THR A 96 -9.60 7.89 -7.74
N VAL A 97 -9.62 9.22 -7.97
CA VAL A 97 -10.44 9.84 -9.01
C VAL A 97 -9.64 10.53 -10.10
N ALA A 98 -8.35 10.73 -9.89
CA ALA A 98 -7.49 11.43 -10.85
C ALA A 98 -6.16 10.69 -11.00
N GLY A 99 -5.65 10.65 -12.21
CA GLY A 99 -4.40 9.98 -12.56
C GLY A 99 -4.65 8.70 -13.35
N ASP A 100 -3.60 8.24 -14.04
CA ASP A 100 -3.71 7.08 -14.92
C ASP A 100 -4.12 5.80 -14.20
N LEU A 101 -3.78 5.70 -12.92
CA LEU A 101 -4.08 4.51 -12.13
C LEU A 101 -5.37 4.62 -11.33
N ALA A 102 -6.11 5.73 -11.45
CA ALA A 102 -7.33 5.93 -10.69
C ALA A 102 -8.34 4.81 -10.98
N THR A 103 -8.95 4.28 -9.92
CA THR A 103 -9.94 3.20 -10.06
C THR A 103 -11.33 3.74 -10.37
N THR A 104 -11.60 5.01 -10.06
CA THR A 104 -12.87 5.67 -10.33
C THR A 104 -12.61 7.03 -10.98
N PRO A 105 -11.99 7.06 -12.15
CA PRO A 105 -11.56 8.33 -12.73
C PRO A 105 -12.73 9.25 -13.02
N ILE A 106 -12.61 10.50 -12.59
CA ILE A 106 -13.61 11.55 -12.81
C ILE A 106 -12.89 12.69 -13.51
N ARG A 107 -13.40 13.04 -14.69
CA ARG A 107 -12.88 14.15 -15.49
C ARG A 107 -13.77 15.38 -15.31
N PRO A 108 -13.20 16.59 -15.41
CA PRO A 108 -14.03 17.79 -15.34
C PRO A 108 -14.96 17.85 -16.54
N THR A 109 -16.11 18.50 -16.36
CA THR A 109 -17.04 18.72 -17.45
C THR A 109 -16.39 19.64 -18.50
N PRO A 110 -16.44 19.28 -19.79
CA PRO A 110 -15.92 20.14 -20.84
C PRO A 110 -16.59 21.50 -20.82
N THR A 111 -15.85 22.59 -21.05
CA THR A 111 -16.37 23.95 -21.12
C THR A 111 -16.59 24.39 -22.56
#